data_672c0bfac4d023b08ebe965ca7592003
#
_entry.id   672c0bfac4d023b08ebe965ca7592003
#
_cell.length_a   1.000
_cell.length_b   1.000
_cell.length_c   1.000
_cell.angle_alpha   90.00
_cell.angle_beta   90.00
_cell.angle_gamma   90.00
#
_symmetry.space_group_name_H-M   'P 1'
#
loop_
_entity.id
_entity.type
_entity.pdbx_description
1 polymer ?
#
loop_
_entity_poly.entity_id
_entity_poly.type
_entity_poly.pdbx_seq_one_letter_code
_entity_poly.pdbx_strand_id
1 'polypeptide(L)'
;MKQWIGTILLCFGLLNTVLAAELLGVSPQELSQLQQRGAVLVDIRTPEEWRKTGLIPGSQPLMFFDASGKSDPAAWLQQLDKLSPGKSGNIVLICRSGHRSEQVGNLLAKTLGYEHVYHLKSGLKGWVEQGQPTTACHSC
;
A
#
# COMPACT_ATOMS: atom_id res chain seq x y z
N MET A 1 -20.50 65.82 -13.16
CA MET A 1 -19.30 64.99 -12.94
C MET A 1 -19.76 63.67 -12.36
N LYS A 2 -19.79 62.61 -13.18
CA LYS A 2 -20.19 61.26 -12.74
C LYS A 2 -18.94 60.46 -12.44
N GLN A 3 -18.71 60.14 -11.16
CA GLN A 3 -17.61 59.24 -10.77
C GLN A 3 -18.09 57.81 -10.93
N TRP A 4 -17.41 57.03 -11.76
CA TRP A 4 -17.59 55.60 -11.90
C TRP A 4 -16.67 54.89 -10.90
N ILE A 5 -17.24 54.31 -9.86
CA ILE A 5 -16.50 53.45 -8.93
C ILE A 5 -16.53 52.05 -9.54
N GLY A 6 -15.40 51.66 -10.14
CA GLY A 6 -15.22 50.31 -10.64
C GLY A 6 -14.94 49.36 -9.48
N THR A 7 -15.90 48.48 -9.22
CA THR A 7 -15.76 47.36 -8.24
C THR A 7 -14.88 46.30 -8.87
N ILE A 8 -13.61 46.20 -8.44
CA ILE A 8 -12.72 45.08 -8.79
C ILE A 8 -13.11 43.88 -7.96
N LEU A 9 -13.79 42.91 -8.61
CA LEU A 9 -14.09 41.62 -8.01
C LEU A 9 -12.79 40.78 -8.03
N LEU A 10 -12.13 40.68 -6.87
CA LEU A 10 -10.95 39.80 -6.71
C LEU A 10 -11.48 38.38 -6.57
N CYS A 11 -11.46 37.61 -7.66
CA CYS A 11 -11.68 36.17 -7.62
C CYS A 11 -10.47 35.50 -6.95
N PHE A 12 -10.56 35.22 -5.64
CA PHE A 12 -9.64 34.33 -4.95
C PHE A 12 -9.93 32.90 -5.44
N GLY A 13 -9.18 32.47 -6.45
CA GLY A 13 -9.15 31.06 -6.83
C GLY A 13 -8.52 30.26 -5.69
N LEU A 14 -9.31 29.45 -4.99
CA LEU A 14 -8.83 28.45 -4.07
C LEU A 14 -8.03 27.40 -4.88
N LEU A 15 -6.71 27.54 -4.89
CA LEU A 15 -5.81 26.50 -5.35
C LEU A 15 -5.93 25.33 -4.35
N ASN A 16 -6.81 24.36 -4.67
CA ASN A 16 -6.79 23.08 -4.02
C ASN A 16 -5.51 22.35 -4.45
N THR A 17 -4.44 22.49 -3.69
CA THR A 17 -3.27 21.65 -3.81
C THR A 17 -3.68 20.25 -3.34
N VAL A 18 -4.01 19.38 -4.28
CA VAL A 18 -4.13 17.94 -4.01
C VAL A 18 -2.71 17.47 -3.72
N LEU A 19 -2.38 17.31 -2.43
CA LEU A 19 -1.14 16.65 -2.03
C LEU A 19 -1.23 15.20 -2.50
N ALA A 20 -0.26 14.77 -3.33
CA ALA A 20 -0.13 13.37 -3.69
C ALA A 20 0.06 12.53 -2.41
N ALA A 21 -0.64 11.40 -2.32
CA ALA A 21 -0.46 10.48 -1.20
C ALA A 21 0.98 9.95 -1.18
N GLU A 22 1.52 9.77 0.02
CA GLU A 22 2.86 9.23 0.22
C GLU A 22 2.79 7.80 0.76
N LEU A 23 3.75 6.97 0.34
CA LEU A 23 3.97 5.67 0.94
C LEU A 23 4.60 5.84 2.32
N LEU A 24 4.06 5.17 3.33
CA LEU A 24 4.59 5.15 4.69
C LEU A 24 5.18 3.78 5.04
N GLY A 25 6.45 3.78 5.44
CA GLY A 25 7.10 2.58 5.98
C GLY A 25 6.69 2.37 7.45
N VAL A 26 6.24 1.15 7.78
CA VAL A 26 5.78 0.80 9.12
C VAL A 26 6.61 -0.31 9.74
N SER A 27 6.70 -0.29 11.07
CA SER A 27 7.26 -1.35 11.90
C SER A 27 6.28 -2.52 12.06
N PRO A 28 6.71 -3.69 12.57
CA PRO A 28 5.81 -4.78 12.92
C PRO A 28 4.70 -4.40 13.89
N GLN A 29 4.99 -3.54 14.88
CA GLN A 29 4.00 -3.08 15.85
C GLN A 29 2.95 -2.18 15.19
N GLU A 30 3.38 -1.25 14.34
CA GLU A 30 2.48 -0.36 13.59
C GLU A 30 1.63 -1.14 12.59
N LEU A 31 2.19 -2.18 11.92
CA LEU A 31 1.43 -3.08 11.07
C LEU A 31 0.31 -3.77 11.85
N SER A 32 0.62 -4.30 13.04
CA SER A 32 -0.39 -4.95 13.89
C SER A 32 -1.50 -3.99 14.30
N GLN A 33 -1.18 -2.73 14.59
CA GLN A 33 -2.16 -1.70 14.91
C GLN A 33 -3.03 -1.34 13.70
N LEU A 34 -2.44 -1.25 12.51
CA LEU A 34 -3.18 -1.01 11.27
C LEU A 34 -4.14 -2.17 10.97
N GLN A 35 -3.68 -3.41 11.15
CA GLN A 35 -4.50 -4.61 10.98
C GLN A 35 -5.71 -4.60 11.92
N GLN A 36 -5.51 -4.26 13.20
CA GLN A 36 -6.60 -4.15 14.18
C GLN A 36 -7.64 -3.08 13.80
N ARG A 37 -7.23 -2.07 13.03
CA ARG A 37 -8.10 -1.00 12.50
C ARG A 37 -8.72 -1.37 11.14
N GLY A 38 -8.56 -2.60 10.67
CA GLY A 38 -9.15 -3.10 9.44
C GLY A 38 -8.32 -2.88 8.18
N ALA A 39 -7.02 -2.58 8.29
CA ALA A 39 -6.16 -2.52 7.13
C ALA A 39 -6.05 -3.89 6.45
N VAL A 40 -6.05 -3.89 5.12
CA VAL A 40 -5.82 -5.09 4.32
C VAL A 40 -4.31 -5.31 4.18
N LEU A 41 -3.82 -6.44 4.65
CA LEU A 41 -2.44 -6.86 4.50
C LEU A 41 -2.28 -7.67 3.22
N VAL A 42 -1.38 -7.26 2.34
CA VAL A 42 -1.14 -7.92 1.05
C VAL A 42 0.31 -8.37 0.96
N ASP A 43 0.51 -9.68 0.93
CA ASP A 43 1.84 -10.28 0.74
C ASP A 43 2.10 -10.45 -0.75
N ILE A 44 3.00 -9.60 -1.29
CA ILE A 44 3.30 -9.51 -2.72
C ILE A 44 4.43 -10.43 -3.20
N ARG A 45 4.91 -11.32 -2.31
CA ARG A 45 5.97 -12.29 -2.63
C ARG A 45 5.48 -13.38 -3.57
N THR A 46 6.35 -14.33 -3.87
CA THR A 46 6.02 -15.50 -4.71
C THR A 46 5.40 -16.65 -3.91
N PRO A 47 4.65 -17.55 -4.55
CA PRO A 47 4.11 -18.75 -3.90
C PRO A 47 5.18 -19.63 -3.25
N GLU A 48 6.36 -19.72 -3.83
CA GLU A 48 7.49 -20.45 -3.24
C GLU A 48 7.92 -19.83 -1.90
N GLU A 49 8.03 -18.50 -1.84
CA GLU A 49 8.34 -17.79 -0.60
C GLU A 49 7.26 -18.00 0.47
N TRP A 50 5.98 -17.96 0.10
CA TRP A 50 4.88 -18.21 1.05
C TRP A 50 4.92 -19.63 1.63
N ARG A 51 5.16 -20.64 0.79
CA ARG A 51 5.29 -22.03 1.24
C ARG A 51 6.48 -22.23 2.16
N LYS A 52 7.60 -21.57 1.87
CA LYS A 52 8.86 -21.74 2.61
C LYS A 52 8.82 -21.08 3.99
N THR A 53 8.28 -19.87 4.10
CA THR A 53 8.37 -19.06 5.31
C THR A 53 7.04 -18.75 5.98
N GLY A 54 5.93 -19.16 5.38
CA GLY A 54 4.59 -18.81 5.84
C GLY A 54 4.22 -17.36 5.54
N LEU A 55 3.10 -16.95 6.11
CA LEU A 55 2.48 -15.63 5.97
C LEU A 55 2.32 -14.95 7.32
N ILE A 56 2.33 -13.63 7.35
CA ILE A 56 1.82 -12.89 8.51
C ILE A 56 0.33 -13.24 8.68
N PRO A 57 -0.14 -13.59 9.90
CA PRO A 57 -1.53 -13.95 10.10
C PRO A 57 -2.49 -12.89 9.57
N GLY A 58 -3.48 -13.32 8.78
CA GLY A 58 -4.48 -12.43 8.17
C GLY A 58 -4.03 -11.71 6.90
N SER A 59 -2.78 -11.88 6.45
CA SER A 59 -2.35 -11.32 5.16
C SER A 59 -2.90 -12.14 3.98
N GLN A 60 -3.18 -11.43 2.88
CA GLN A 60 -3.66 -11.99 1.64
C GLN A 60 -2.49 -12.19 0.67
N PRO A 61 -2.20 -13.41 0.21
CA PRO A 61 -1.16 -13.67 -0.77
C PRO A 61 -1.61 -13.18 -2.16
N LEU A 62 -0.89 -12.23 -2.72
CA LEU A 62 -1.15 -11.67 -4.04
C LEU A 62 0.16 -11.25 -4.70
N MET A 63 0.83 -12.18 -5.37
CA MET A 63 2.14 -11.98 -5.99
C MET A 63 2.11 -10.82 -7.00
N PHE A 64 3.05 -9.88 -6.86
CA PHE A 64 3.20 -8.79 -7.83
C PHE A 64 4.27 -9.10 -8.89
N PHE A 65 5.47 -9.46 -8.46
CA PHE A 65 6.56 -9.90 -9.35
C PHE A 65 6.70 -11.42 -9.32
N ASP A 66 6.76 -12.05 -10.47
CA ASP A 66 7.10 -13.47 -10.56
C ASP A 66 8.59 -13.74 -10.28
N ALA A 67 8.99 -15.01 -10.30
CA ALA A 67 10.38 -15.40 -10.03
C ALA A 67 11.38 -14.83 -11.05
N SER A 68 10.94 -14.40 -12.23
CA SER A 68 11.76 -13.74 -13.25
C SER A 68 11.75 -12.21 -13.13
N GLY A 69 11.02 -11.66 -12.15
CA GLY A 69 10.87 -10.22 -11.95
C GLY A 69 9.83 -9.55 -12.85
N LYS A 70 9.03 -10.32 -13.57
CA LYS A 70 7.93 -9.79 -14.41
C LYS A 70 6.68 -9.57 -13.59
N SER A 71 5.86 -8.62 -14.02
CA SER A 71 4.56 -8.32 -13.40
C SER A 71 3.52 -7.96 -14.45
N ASP A 72 2.25 -8.14 -14.09
CA ASP A 72 1.08 -7.62 -14.80
C ASP A 72 0.31 -6.70 -13.84
N PRO A 73 0.66 -5.40 -13.77
CA PRO A 73 0.02 -4.48 -12.85
C PRO A 73 -1.49 -4.35 -13.06
N ALA A 74 -1.97 -4.42 -14.30
CA ALA A 74 -3.40 -4.28 -14.58
C ALA A 74 -4.21 -5.44 -14.02
N ALA A 75 -3.77 -6.67 -14.24
CA ALA A 75 -4.40 -7.86 -13.66
C ALA A 75 -4.28 -7.88 -12.13
N TRP A 76 -3.13 -7.47 -11.60
CA TRP A 76 -2.90 -7.39 -10.15
C TRP A 76 -3.84 -6.40 -9.47
N LEU A 77 -4.03 -5.21 -10.06
CA LEU A 77 -4.93 -4.19 -9.53
C LEU A 77 -6.40 -4.64 -9.49
N GLN A 78 -6.84 -5.44 -10.47
CA GLN A 78 -8.18 -6.03 -10.44
C GLN A 78 -8.36 -7.00 -9.24
N GLN A 79 -7.32 -7.72 -8.86
CA GLN A 79 -7.37 -8.60 -7.68
C GLN A 79 -7.28 -7.78 -6.39
N LEU A 80 -6.45 -6.74 -6.35
CA LEU A 80 -6.38 -5.83 -5.21
C LEU A 80 -7.73 -5.17 -4.94
N ASP A 81 -8.45 -4.74 -5.97
CA ASP A 81 -9.77 -4.11 -5.84
C ASP A 81 -10.82 -5.05 -5.20
N LYS A 82 -10.69 -6.36 -5.41
CA LYS A 82 -11.54 -7.36 -4.72
C LYS A 82 -11.23 -7.46 -3.21
N LEU A 83 -9.98 -7.23 -2.83
CA LEU A 83 -9.54 -7.27 -1.43
C LEU A 83 -9.82 -5.95 -0.70
N SER A 84 -9.63 -4.85 -1.38
CA SER A 84 -9.81 -3.48 -0.88
C SER A 84 -10.44 -2.61 -1.97
N PRO A 85 -11.78 -2.60 -2.08
CA PRO A 85 -12.46 -1.83 -3.12
C PRO A 85 -12.16 -0.34 -3.07
N GLY A 86 -11.90 0.24 -4.22
CA GLY A 86 -11.56 1.66 -4.35
C GLY A 86 -10.12 1.98 -3.92
N LYS A 87 -9.87 3.24 -3.59
CA LYS A 87 -8.50 3.75 -3.31
C LYS A 87 -8.33 4.39 -1.94
N SER A 88 -9.38 4.40 -1.12
CA SER A 88 -9.38 5.05 0.20
C SER A 88 -9.16 4.11 1.38
N GLY A 89 -9.12 2.80 1.16
CA GLY A 89 -8.84 1.81 2.18
C GLY A 89 -7.38 1.81 2.62
N ASN A 90 -7.13 1.38 3.86
CA ASN A 90 -5.77 1.18 4.35
C ASN A 90 -5.20 -0.14 3.81
N ILE A 91 -4.09 -0.06 3.10
CA ILE A 91 -3.39 -1.22 2.51
C ILE A 91 -1.97 -1.27 3.05
N VAL A 92 -1.56 -2.42 3.57
CA VAL A 92 -0.18 -2.68 4.00
C VAL A 92 0.44 -3.74 3.10
N LEU A 93 1.47 -3.36 2.36
CA LEU A 93 2.21 -4.26 1.49
C LEU A 93 3.34 -4.96 2.25
N ILE A 94 3.51 -6.25 2.01
CA ILE A 94 4.53 -7.09 2.64
C ILE A 94 5.35 -7.76 1.56
N CYS A 95 6.68 -7.67 1.67
CA CYS A 95 7.60 -8.50 0.92
C CYS A 95 8.66 -9.11 1.84
N ARG A 96 9.74 -9.64 1.30
CA ARG A 96 10.78 -10.29 2.12
C ARG A 96 11.55 -9.30 2.99
N SER A 97 12.02 -8.18 2.42
CA SER A 97 12.94 -7.23 3.07
C SER A 97 12.52 -5.75 2.97
N GLY A 98 11.34 -5.47 2.41
CA GLY A 98 10.80 -4.12 2.25
C GLY A 98 11.06 -3.48 0.88
N HIS A 99 11.97 -3.99 0.07
CA HIS A 99 12.36 -3.38 -1.22
C HIS A 99 11.26 -3.44 -2.29
N ARG A 100 10.72 -4.63 -2.57
CA ARG A 100 9.62 -4.81 -3.54
C ARG A 100 8.35 -4.09 -3.09
N SER A 101 8.03 -4.15 -1.79
CA SER A 101 6.85 -3.48 -1.24
C SER A 101 6.96 -1.95 -1.27
N GLU A 102 8.15 -1.40 -1.12
CA GLU A 102 8.39 0.04 -1.34
C GLU A 102 8.13 0.44 -2.79
N GLN A 103 8.64 -0.35 -3.75
CA GLN A 103 8.46 -0.10 -5.17
C GLN A 103 6.97 -0.13 -5.57
N VAL A 104 6.24 -1.18 -5.18
CA VAL A 104 4.80 -1.31 -5.47
C VAL A 104 3.99 -0.27 -4.70
N GLY A 105 4.35 0.02 -3.47
CA GLY A 105 3.68 1.03 -2.65
C GLY A 105 3.79 2.43 -3.25
N ASN A 106 4.96 2.79 -3.78
CA ASN A 106 5.13 4.06 -4.50
C ASN A 106 4.30 4.12 -5.79
N LEU A 107 4.18 3.02 -6.52
CA LEU A 107 3.28 2.94 -7.68
C LEU A 107 1.83 3.23 -7.27
N LEU A 108 1.34 2.59 -6.21
CA LEU A 108 -0.02 2.79 -5.72
C LEU A 108 -0.26 4.22 -5.24
N ALA A 109 0.60 4.74 -4.36
CA ALA A 109 0.41 6.03 -3.73
C ALA A 109 0.67 7.20 -4.68
N LYS A 110 1.85 7.23 -5.33
CA LYS A 110 2.29 8.38 -6.12
C LYS A 110 1.73 8.41 -7.53
N THR A 111 1.51 7.25 -8.15
CA THR A 111 1.10 7.18 -9.56
C THR A 111 -0.39 6.89 -9.70
N LEU A 112 -0.94 5.99 -8.90
CA LEU A 112 -2.31 5.50 -9.06
C LEU A 112 -3.32 6.16 -8.10
N GLY A 113 -2.87 7.02 -7.19
CA GLY A 113 -3.74 7.83 -6.33
C GLY A 113 -4.43 7.07 -5.19
N TYR A 114 -3.82 5.98 -4.71
CA TYR A 114 -4.27 5.32 -3.47
C TYR A 114 -3.91 6.19 -2.27
N GLU A 115 -4.86 6.43 -1.38
CA GLU A 115 -4.74 7.46 -0.33
C GLU A 115 -3.95 6.99 0.88
N HIS A 116 -4.06 5.71 1.26
CA HIS A 116 -3.50 5.17 2.50
C HIS A 116 -2.72 3.88 2.24
N VAL A 117 -1.50 4.04 1.74
CA VAL A 117 -0.60 2.92 1.41
C VAL A 117 0.56 2.88 2.37
N TYR A 118 0.76 1.72 2.95
CA TYR A 118 1.84 1.40 3.88
C TYR A 118 2.64 0.21 3.36
N HIS A 119 3.87 0.06 3.82
CA HIS A 119 4.61 -1.17 3.62
C HIS A 119 5.40 -1.55 4.86
N LEU A 120 5.54 -2.83 5.12
CA LEU A 120 6.37 -3.35 6.20
C LEU A 120 7.84 -3.10 5.84
N LYS A 121 8.44 -2.07 6.47
CA LYS A 121 9.75 -1.52 6.11
C LYS A 121 10.87 -2.56 6.18
N SER A 122 10.85 -3.42 7.19
CA SER A 122 11.83 -4.50 7.36
C SER A 122 11.43 -5.82 6.68
N GLY A 123 10.24 -5.88 6.07
CA GLY A 123 9.69 -7.06 5.44
C GLY A 123 9.40 -8.21 6.41
N LEU A 124 9.05 -9.36 5.85
CA LEU A 124 8.82 -10.58 6.64
C LEU A 124 10.06 -10.96 7.45
N LYS A 125 11.25 -10.71 6.92
CA LYS A 125 12.50 -10.98 7.62
C LYS A 125 12.54 -10.27 8.97
N GLY A 126 12.30 -8.95 9.00
CA GLY A 126 12.27 -8.19 10.25
C GLY A 126 11.11 -8.57 11.17
N TRP A 127 9.97 -8.97 10.61
CA TRP A 127 8.84 -9.51 11.37
C TRP A 127 9.24 -10.74 12.18
N VAL A 128 9.88 -11.72 11.54
CA VAL A 128 10.33 -12.96 12.17
C VAL A 128 11.48 -12.71 13.16
N GLU A 129 12.45 -11.86 12.81
CA GLU A 129 13.55 -11.49 13.70
C GLU A 129 13.09 -10.84 15.01
N GLN A 130 11.93 -10.19 15.01
CA GLN A 130 11.31 -9.64 16.22
C GLN A 130 10.44 -10.66 16.97
N GLY A 131 10.51 -11.92 16.61
CA GLY A 131 9.76 -13.00 17.27
C GLY A 131 8.26 -13.03 16.95
N GLN A 132 7.82 -12.32 15.91
CA GLN A 132 6.42 -12.29 15.52
C GLN A 132 6.02 -13.57 14.77
N PRO A 133 4.78 -14.08 14.96
CA PRO A 133 4.35 -15.37 14.41
C PRO A 133 4.07 -15.30 12.92
N THR A 134 4.24 -16.44 12.26
CA THR A 134 3.75 -16.70 10.89
C THR A 134 2.81 -17.90 10.90
N THR A 135 1.93 -17.96 9.91
CA THR A 135 1.07 -19.11 9.64
C THR A 135 1.47 -19.80 8.36
N ALA A 136 1.39 -21.14 8.32
CA ALA A 136 1.63 -21.89 7.10
C ALA A 136 0.62 -21.50 6.02
N CYS A 137 1.07 -21.43 4.76
CA CYS A 137 0.18 -21.23 3.63
C CYS A 137 -0.26 -22.57 3.06
N HIS A 138 -1.47 -23.02 3.43
CA HIS A 138 -1.99 -24.33 2.99
C HIS A 138 -2.57 -24.30 1.57
N SER A 139 -2.95 -23.12 1.06
CA SER A 139 -3.56 -22.93 -0.26
C SER A 139 -2.63 -22.29 -1.30
N CYS A 140 -1.39 -22.06 -0.93
CA CYS A 140 -0.40 -21.58 -1.87
C CYS A 140 0.18 -22.77 -2.67
#